data_f6a1e2d2ef2cadc94487cacae3c42130
#
_entry.id   f6a1e2d2ef2cadc94487cacae3c42130
#
_cell.length_a   1.000
_cell.length_b   1.000
_cell.length_c   1.000
_cell.angle_alpha   90.00
_cell.angle_beta   90.00
_cell.angle_gamma   90.00
#
_symmetry.space_group_name_H-M   'P 1'
#
loop_
_entity.id
_entity.type
_entity.pdbx_description
1 polymer ?
#
loop_
_entity_poly.entity_id
_entity_poly.type
_entity_poly.pdbx_seq_one_letter_code
_entity_poly.pdbx_strand_id
1 'polypeptide(L)'
;VLTRSGVPMAIEHISDTARWVAFYRAMESERPDALFVDPWARALAGAKGEQIVRELPRAHAAAWAMIVRTALFDELVMRLVQRDGADRVVNLAAGLDTRPYRLDLPSSLRWVDVDLPDILAYKTQVLAAETPRCRYESVATDLADVAARRALFARLGASAQRAVVLTEGLLVYLMPE
;
A
#
# COMPACT_ATOMS: atom_id res chain seq x y z
N VAL A 1 5.40 -20.78 -3.83
CA VAL A 1 5.15 -21.59 -2.64
C VAL A 1 4.11 -22.64 -3.02
N LEU A 2 4.39 -23.91 -2.74
CA LEU A 2 3.45 -24.99 -3.00
C LEU A 2 2.64 -25.31 -1.74
N THR A 3 1.37 -25.63 -1.91
CA THR A 3 0.58 -26.21 -0.83
C THR A 3 1.09 -27.62 -0.51
N ARG A 4 0.79 -28.18 0.66
CA ARG A 4 1.08 -29.58 1.00
C ARG A 4 0.52 -30.60 -0.01
N SER A 5 -0.44 -30.21 -0.83
CA SER A 5 -1.04 -31.01 -1.91
C SER A 5 -0.37 -30.83 -3.28
N GLY A 6 0.70 -30.03 -3.39
CA GLY A 6 1.40 -29.82 -4.67
C GLY A 6 0.66 -28.92 -5.67
N VAL A 7 -0.45 -28.31 -5.29
CA VAL A 7 -1.17 -27.34 -6.12
C VAL A 7 -0.46 -25.99 -6.04
N PRO A 8 -0.21 -25.29 -7.17
CA PRO A 8 0.34 -23.95 -7.15
C PRO A 8 -0.53 -23.03 -6.30
N MET A 9 0.07 -22.26 -5.39
CA MET A 9 -0.68 -21.23 -4.68
C MET A 9 -0.97 -20.06 -5.61
N ALA A 10 -2.18 -19.47 -5.47
CA ALA A 10 -2.54 -18.25 -6.20
C ALA A 10 -1.56 -17.08 -5.95
N ILE A 11 -0.87 -17.12 -4.81
CA ILE A 11 0.19 -16.17 -4.42
C ILE A 11 1.55 -16.83 -4.70
N GLU A 12 2.22 -16.40 -5.74
CA GLU A 12 3.54 -16.88 -6.18
C GLU A 12 4.65 -15.93 -5.79
N HIS A 13 4.33 -14.65 -5.68
CA HIS A 13 5.26 -13.59 -5.33
C HIS A 13 4.70 -12.69 -4.23
N ILE A 14 5.58 -12.05 -3.45
CA ILE A 14 5.17 -11.11 -2.38
C ILE A 14 4.30 -9.97 -2.92
N SER A 15 4.56 -9.50 -4.14
CA SER A 15 3.77 -8.47 -4.81
C SER A 15 2.32 -8.90 -5.13
N ASP A 16 2.02 -10.21 -5.13
CA ASP A 16 0.66 -10.70 -5.35
C ASP A 16 -0.26 -10.34 -4.20
N THR A 17 0.28 -10.22 -2.98
CA THR A 17 -0.50 -9.79 -1.81
C THR A 17 -1.00 -8.35 -1.97
N ALA A 18 -0.23 -7.47 -2.61
CA ALA A 18 -0.65 -6.11 -2.90
C ALA A 18 -1.82 -6.06 -3.89
N ARG A 19 -1.83 -6.94 -4.91
CA ARG A 19 -2.94 -7.07 -5.86
C ARG A 19 -4.20 -7.62 -5.19
N TRP A 20 -4.04 -8.59 -4.29
CA TRP A 20 -5.12 -9.12 -3.49
C TRP A 20 -5.80 -8.03 -2.65
N VAL A 21 -5.02 -7.23 -1.91
CA VAL A 21 -5.54 -6.12 -1.10
C VAL A 21 -6.18 -5.05 -2.00
N ALA A 22 -5.60 -4.75 -3.17
CA ALA A 22 -6.19 -3.83 -4.13
C ALA A 22 -7.57 -4.32 -4.63
N PHE A 23 -7.74 -5.63 -4.83
CA PHE A 23 -9.03 -6.19 -5.22
C PHE A 23 -10.12 -5.98 -4.15
N TYR A 24 -9.78 -6.13 -2.85
CA TYR A 24 -10.74 -5.83 -1.79
C TYR A 24 -11.11 -4.35 -1.73
N ARG A 25 -10.16 -3.43 -1.98
CA ARG A 25 -10.48 -2.01 -2.08
C ARG A 25 -11.41 -1.72 -3.26
N ALA A 26 -11.23 -2.43 -4.39
CA ALA A 26 -12.12 -2.32 -5.53
C ALA A 26 -13.53 -2.79 -5.20
N MET A 27 -13.67 -3.96 -4.57
CA MET A 27 -14.98 -4.50 -4.14
C MET A 27 -15.70 -3.54 -3.19
N GLU A 28 -14.99 -2.96 -2.23
CA GLU A 28 -15.58 -1.98 -1.31
C GLU A 28 -16.03 -0.72 -2.06
N SER A 29 -15.20 -0.20 -2.96
CA SER A 29 -15.48 1.03 -3.70
C SER A 29 -16.67 0.93 -4.65
N GLU A 30 -17.09 -0.28 -5.01
CA GLU A 30 -18.25 -0.58 -5.87
C GLU A 30 -19.57 -0.68 -5.09
N ARG A 31 -19.52 -0.64 -3.76
CA ARG A 31 -20.72 -0.69 -2.92
C ARG A 31 -21.41 0.67 -2.84
N PRO A 32 -22.75 0.71 -2.77
CA PRO A 32 -23.48 1.97 -2.59
C PRO A 32 -23.25 2.63 -1.22
N ASP A 33 -22.85 1.84 -0.22
CA ASP A 33 -22.55 2.24 1.17
C ASP A 33 -21.07 2.09 1.52
N ALA A 34 -20.18 2.30 0.52
CA ALA A 34 -18.74 2.13 0.66
C ALA A 34 -18.15 3.02 1.77
N LEU A 35 -17.27 2.46 2.59
CA LEU A 35 -16.53 3.19 3.63
C LEU A 35 -15.50 4.16 3.02
N PHE A 36 -15.01 3.85 1.83
CA PHE A 36 -14.10 4.68 1.04
C PHE A 36 -14.23 4.34 -0.45
N VAL A 37 -13.79 5.26 -1.30
CA VAL A 37 -13.74 5.04 -2.76
C VAL A 37 -12.30 5.13 -3.23
N ASP A 38 -11.84 4.07 -3.93
CA ASP A 38 -10.56 3.99 -4.61
C ASP A 38 -10.78 3.69 -6.10
N PRO A 39 -10.82 4.74 -6.95
CA PRO A 39 -11.16 4.59 -8.38
C PRO A 39 -10.18 3.73 -9.15
N TRP A 40 -8.96 3.58 -8.67
CA TRP A 40 -7.88 2.87 -9.36
C TRP A 40 -7.69 1.44 -8.86
N ALA A 41 -8.33 1.07 -7.76
CA ALA A 41 -8.13 -0.22 -7.11
C ALA A 41 -8.38 -1.40 -8.05
N ARG A 42 -9.41 -1.34 -8.91
CA ARG A 42 -9.73 -2.39 -9.87
C ARG A 42 -8.61 -2.57 -10.91
N ALA A 43 -8.12 -1.47 -11.48
CA ALA A 43 -7.03 -1.50 -12.44
C ALA A 43 -5.71 -2.01 -11.83
N LEU A 44 -5.41 -1.57 -10.60
CA LEU A 44 -4.24 -2.01 -9.85
C LEU A 44 -4.28 -3.49 -9.45
N ALA A 45 -5.45 -4.00 -9.08
CA ALA A 45 -5.63 -5.43 -8.80
C ALA A 45 -5.38 -6.28 -10.03
N GLY A 46 -5.89 -5.84 -11.18
CA GLY A 46 -5.83 -6.58 -12.44
C GLY A 46 -6.49 -7.97 -12.34
N ALA A 47 -6.33 -8.77 -13.37
CA ALA A 47 -6.85 -10.15 -13.39
C ALA A 47 -6.24 -11.05 -12.29
N LYS A 48 -4.98 -10.80 -11.92
CA LYS A 48 -4.29 -11.60 -10.89
C LYS A 48 -4.92 -11.42 -9.51
N GLY A 49 -5.28 -10.18 -9.13
CA GLY A 49 -5.95 -9.91 -7.85
C GLY A 49 -7.31 -10.62 -7.75
N GLU A 50 -8.10 -10.60 -8.81
CA GLU A 50 -9.37 -11.32 -8.89
C GLU A 50 -9.18 -12.84 -8.80
N GLN A 51 -8.19 -13.38 -9.54
CA GLN A 51 -7.85 -14.79 -9.50
C GLN A 51 -7.50 -15.25 -8.08
N ILE A 52 -6.65 -14.49 -7.37
CA ILE A 52 -6.24 -14.80 -6.00
C ILE A 52 -7.46 -14.92 -5.09
N VAL A 53 -8.38 -13.94 -5.14
CA VAL A 53 -9.59 -13.98 -4.30
C VAL A 53 -10.49 -15.16 -4.64
N ARG A 54 -10.59 -15.53 -5.90
CA ARG A 54 -11.41 -16.69 -6.34
C ARG A 54 -10.83 -18.01 -5.85
N GLU A 55 -9.50 -18.15 -5.81
CA GLU A 55 -8.82 -19.40 -5.47
C GLU A 55 -8.57 -19.58 -3.96
N LEU A 56 -8.62 -18.51 -3.17
CA LEU A 56 -8.41 -18.60 -1.73
C LEU A 56 -9.70 -18.94 -0.97
N PRO A 57 -9.80 -20.12 -0.32
CA PRO A 57 -11.05 -20.62 0.28
C PRO A 57 -11.66 -19.75 1.38
N ARG A 58 -10.89 -18.83 1.97
CA ARG A 58 -11.32 -17.92 3.04
C ARG A 58 -11.11 -16.45 2.71
N ALA A 59 -10.89 -16.13 1.43
CA ALA A 59 -10.63 -14.75 0.99
C ALA A 59 -11.74 -13.79 1.44
N HIS A 60 -13.00 -14.17 1.27
CA HIS A 60 -14.13 -13.34 1.69
C HIS A 60 -14.19 -13.07 3.20
N ALA A 61 -13.81 -14.05 4.03
CA ALA A 61 -13.77 -13.85 5.49
C ALA A 61 -12.70 -12.87 5.94
N ALA A 62 -11.61 -12.70 5.16
CA ALA A 62 -10.55 -11.74 5.45
C ALA A 62 -10.82 -10.34 4.86
N ALA A 63 -11.73 -10.22 3.90
CA ALA A 63 -11.99 -8.98 3.17
C ALA A 63 -12.34 -7.82 4.10
N TRP A 64 -13.28 -8.04 5.04
CA TRP A 64 -13.73 -7.00 5.96
C TRP A 64 -12.59 -6.42 6.80
N ALA A 65 -11.65 -7.26 7.26
CA ALA A 65 -10.52 -6.81 8.06
C ALA A 65 -9.61 -5.88 7.26
N MET A 66 -9.37 -6.19 5.97
CA MET A 66 -8.57 -5.36 5.07
C MET A 66 -9.29 -4.05 4.72
N ILE A 67 -10.61 -4.10 4.52
CA ILE A 67 -11.45 -2.93 4.23
C ILE A 67 -11.47 -1.99 5.43
N VAL A 68 -11.79 -2.50 6.63
CA VAL A 68 -11.82 -1.69 7.87
C VAL A 68 -10.44 -1.12 8.18
N ARG A 69 -9.38 -1.90 8.01
CA ARG A 69 -8.01 -1.40 8.16
C ARG A 69 -7.74 -0.22 7.22
N THR A 70 -8.13 -0.32 5.96
CA THR A 70 -7.94 0.77 4.99
C THR A 70 -8.67 2.04 5.44
N ALA A 71 -9.95 1.93 5.83
CA ALA A 71 -10.74 3.06 6.30
C ALA A 71 -10.13 3.72 7.55
N LEU A 72 -9.74 2.92 8.55
CA LEU A 72 -9.12 3.42 9.78
C LEU A 72 -7.77 4.11 9.53
N PHE A 73 -6.95 3.56 8.63
CA PHE A 73 -5.68 4.19 8.27
C PHE A 73 -5.89 5.48 7.47
N ASP A 74 -6.93 5.56 6.64
CA ASP A 74 -7.30 6.80 5.95
C ASP A 74 -7.63 7.91 6.96
N GLU A 75 -8.51 7.62 7.94
CA GLU A 75 -8.87 8.55 9.00
C GLU A 75 -7.64 8.95 9.85
N LEU A 76 -6.80 7.98 10.19
CA LEU A 76 -5.59 8.22 10.98
C LEU A 76 -4.62 9.14 10.24
N VAL A 77 -4.34 8.87 8.97
CA VAL A 77 -3.45 9.69 8.14
C VAL A 77 -4.00 11.11 8.02
N MET A 78 -5.29 11.25 7.70
CA MET A 78 -5.92 12.57 7.60
C MET A 78 -5.84 13.36 8.90
N ARG A 79 -6.08 12.70 10.04
CA ARG A 79 -5.95 13.33 11.36
C ARG A 79 -4.52 13.78 11.63
N LEU A 80 -3.52 12.91 11.43
CA LEU A 80 -2.12 13.21 11.68
C LEU A 80 -1.60 14.35 10.80
N VAL A 81 -2.05 14.39 9.55
CA VAL A 81 -1.65 15.45 8.60
C VAL A 81 -2.38 16.76 8.90
N GLN A 82 -3.70 16.75 9.05
CA GLN A 82 -4.50 17.98 9.12
C GLN A 82 -4.54 18.59 10.53
N ARG A 83 -4.55 17.76 11.60
CA ARG A 83 -4.66 18.24 12.97
C ARG A 83 -3.32 18.29 13.69
N ASP A 84 -2.50 17.25 13.50
CA ASP A 84 -1.26 17.11 14.25
C ASP A 84 -0.06 17.67 13.50
N GLY A 85 -0.25 18.18 12.27
CA GLY A 85 0.75 18.91 11.50
C GLY A 85 1.90 18.04 10.99
N ALA A 86 1.62 16.77 10.64
CA ALA A 86 2.61 15.95 9.97
C ALA A 86 2.93 16.53 8.58
N ASP A 87 4.20 16.74 8.31
CA ASP A 87 4.70 17.30 7.05
C ASP A 87 5.27 16.24 6.10
N ARG A 88 5.35 14.99 6.59
CA ARG A 88 5.82 13.84 5.82
C ARG A 88 5.08 12.56 6.21
N VAL A 89 4.75 11.77 5.19
CA VAL A 89 4.32 10.37 5.32
C VAL A 89 5.34 9.49 4.63
N VAL A 90 5.84 8.47 5.32
CA VAL A 90 6.71 7.43 4.78
C VAL A 90 5.96 6.12 4.84
N ASN A 91 5.55 5.60 3.70
CA ASN A 91 4.77 4.38 3.57
C ASN A 91 5.70 3.22 3.20
N LEU A 92 6.01 2.37 4.16
CA LEU A 92 6.93 1.24 4.00
C LEU A 92 6.18 0.01 3.52
N ALA A 93 6.71 -0.67 2.52
CA ALA A 93 6.04 -1.72 1.77
C ALA A 93 4.69 -1.22 1.24
N ALA A 94 4.75 -0.09 0.51
CA ALA A 94 3.59 0.67 0.07
C ALA A 94 2.68 -0.11 -0.88
N GLY A 95 3.20 -1.13 -1.56
CA GLY A 95 2.46 -1.93 -2.51
C GLY A 95 1.72 -1.09 -3.53
N LEU A 96 0.41 -1.28 -3.60
CA LEU A 96 -0.50 -0.58 -4.51
C LEU A 96 -1.37 0.46 -3.79
N ASP A 97 -0.86 1.08 -2.73
CA ASP A 97 -1.56 2.13 -2.00
C ASP A 97 -1.81 3.37 -2.88
N THR A 98 -3.03 3.88 -2.86
CA THR A 98 -3.49 5.02 -3.67
C THR A 98 -3.80 6.27 -2.85
N ARG A 99 -3.53 6.27 -1.54
CA ARG A 99 -3.80 7.42 -0.66
C ARG A 99 -3.23 8.74 -1.19
N PRO A 100 -2.00 8.79 -1.76
CA PRO A 100 -1.47 10.02 -2.34
C PRO A 100 -2.33 10.62 -3.46
N TYR A 101 -3.14 9.80 -4.12
CA TYR A 101 -3.99 10.19 -5.25
C TYR A 101 -5.43 10.47 -4.82
N ARG A 102 -5.98 9.71 -3.83
CA ARG A 102 -7.41 9.74 -3.49
C ARG A 102 -7.77 10.55 -2.25
N LEU A 103 -6.87 10.66 -1.26
CA LEU A 103 -7.13 11.44 -0.06
C LEU A 103 -6.96 12.93 -0.32
N ASP A 104 -7.72 13.76 0.41
CA ASP A 104 -7.63 15.21 0.35
C ASP A 104 -6.41 15.73 1.14
N LEU A 105 -5.23 15.47 0.59
CA LEU A 105 -3.94 15.79 1.19
C LEU A 105 -3.48 17.20 0.81
N PRO A 106 -2.83 17.94 1.72
CA PRO A 106 -2.21 19.22 1.38
C PRO A 106 -1.14 19.06 0.30
N SER A 107 -1.11 19.96 -0.68
CA SER A 107 -0.09 19.94 -1.74
C SER A 107 1.34 20.12 -1.24
N SER A 108 1.52 20.63 -0.02
CA SER A 108 2.82 20.77 0.66
C SER A 108 3.31 19.49 1.32
N LEU A 109 2.41 18.53 1.63
CA LEU A 109 2.75 17.26 2.25
C LEU A 109 3.74 16.48 1.37
N ARG A 110 4.75 15.91 1.99
CA ARG A 110 5.67 14.99 1.31
C ARG A 110 5.24 13.54 1.59
N TRP A 111 4.85 12.82 0.54
CA TRP A 111 4.51 11.41 0.63
C TRP A 111 5.57 10.57 -0.06
N VAL A 112 6.14 9.60 0.65
CA VAL A 112 7.18 8.71 0.14
C VAL A 112 6.69 7.27 0.22
N ASP A 113 6.47 6.64 -0.92
CA ASP A 113 6.26 5.20 -1.00
C ASP A 113 7.61 4.49 -1.12
N VAL A 114 7.81 3.50 -0.28
CA VAL A 114 9.00 2.64 -0.29
C VAL A 114 8.57 1.21 -0.51
N ASP A 115 9.10 0.58 -1.55
CA ASP A 115 8.83 -0.84 -1.85
C ASP A 115 9.90 -1.40 -2.80
N LEU A 116 9.74 -2.66 -3.19
CA LEU A 116 10.55 -3.30 -4.22
C LEU A 116 10.33 -2.65 -5.59
N PRO A 117 11.36 -2.61 -6.45
CA PRO A 117 11.31 -1.90 -7.73
C PRO A 117 10.17 -2.34 -8.63
N ASP A 118 9.87 -3.64 -8.70
CA ASP A 118 8.88 -4.18 -9.63
C ASP A 118 7.46 -3.73 -9.29
N ILE A 119 7.09 -3.71 -8.01
CA ILE A 119 5.74 -3.28 -7.61
C ILE A 119 5.56 -1.76 -7.78
N LEU A 120 6.61 -0.98 -7.52
CA LEU A 120 6.58 0.47 -7.77
C LEU A 120 6.49 0.78 -9.26
N ALA A 121 7.23 0.07 -10.11
CA ALA A 121 7.15 0.21 -11.57
C ALA A 121 5.74 -0.13 -12.08
N TYR A 122 5.16 -1.24 -11.62
CA TYR A 122 3.79 -1.61 -11.97
C TYR A 122 2.78 -0.53 -11.54
N LYS A 123 2.86 -0.05 -10.30
CA LYS A 123 1.99 1.02 -9.80
C LYS A 123 2.11 2.28 -10.66
N THR A 124 3.34 2.71 -10.95
CA THR A 124 3.62 3.87 -11.78
C THR A 124 3.04 3.71 -13.19
N GLN A 125 3.17 2.54 -13.78
CA GLN A 125 2.60 2.25 -15.11
C GLN A 125 1.07 2.36 -15.11
N VAL A 126 0.40 1.77 -14.13
CA VAL A 126 -1.08 1.79 -14.05
C VAL A 126 -1.61 3.21 -13.78
N LEU A 127 -0.90 3.99 -12.96
CA LEU A 127 -1.29 5.35 -12.59
C LEU A 127 -0.62 6.44 -13.44
N ALA A 128 -0.07 6.11 -14.61
CA ALA A 128 0.72 7.03 -15.44
C ALA A 128 -0.05 8.29 -15.88
N ALA A 129 -1.38 8.21 -15.99
CA ALA A 129 -2.24 9.34 -16.35
C ALA A 129 -2.72 10.15 -15.14
N GLU A 130 -2.41 9.70 -13.92
CA GLU A 130 -2.94 10.26 -12.68
C GLU A 130 -1.92 11.16 -11.99
N THR A 131 -2.41 12.18 -11.30
CA THR A 131 -1.56 13.13 -10.58
C THR A 131 -1.80 13.01 -9.08
N PRO A 132 -0.75 12.77 -8.28
CA PRO A 132 -0.85 12.79 -6.82
C PRO A 132 -1.29 14.18 -6.30
N ARG A 133 -2.07 14.21 -5.22
CA ARG A 133 -2.56 15.44 -4.60
C ARG A 133 -1.49 16.16 -3.75
N CYS A 134 -0.38 15.50 -3.48
CA CYS A 134 0.72 15.97 -2.66
C CYS A 134 2.06 15.80 -3.37
N ARG A 135 3.17 16.20 -2.72
CA ARG A 135 4.53 15.96 -3.24
C ARG A 135 4.89 14.49 -3.06
N TYR A 136 4.70 13.73 -4.12
CA TYR A 136 4.88 12.27 -4.12
C TYR A 136 6.27 11.87 -4.62
N GLU A 137 6.87 10.91 -3.93
CA GLU A 137 8.13 10.25 -4.30
C GLU A 137 7.96 8.74 -4.14
N SER A 138 8.47 7.95 -5.08
CA SER A 138 8.62 6.49 -4.93
C SER A 138 10.10 6.13 -4.83
N VAL A 139 10.44 5.28 -3.85
CA VAL A 139 11.83 4.89 -3.54
C VAL A 139 11.93 3.38 -3.55
N ALA A 140 12.61 2.86 -4.56
CA ALA A 140 12.89 1.43 -4.65
C ALA A 140 13.93 1.03 -3.61
N THR A 141 13.52 0.21 -2.63
CA THR A 141 14.39 -0.25 -1.54
C THR A 141 13.92 -1.61 -1.05
N ASP A 142 14.82 -2.57 -0.96
CA ASP A 142 14.58 -3.79 -0.20
C ASP A 142 14.69 -3.47 1.29
N LEU A 143 13.56 -3.52 1.99
CA LEU A 143 13.49 -3.24 3.42
C LEU A 143 14.07 -4.37 4.29
N ALA A 144 14.37 -5.54 3.73
CA ALA A 144 15.12 -6.59 4.40
C ALA A 144 16.63 -6.27 4.46
N ASP A 145 17.15 -5.46 3.53
CA ASP A 145 18.53 -4.97 3.59
C ASP A 145 18.67 -3.89 4.68
N VAL A 146 19.37 -4.23 5.75
CA VAL A 146 19.60 -3.35 6.92
C VAL A 146 20.36 -2.08 6.54
N ALA A 147 21.36 -2.17 5.68
CA ALA A 147 22.17 -1.01 5.27
C ALA A 147 21.35 -0.05 4.42
N ALA A 148 20.60 -0.56 3.44
CA ALA A 148 19.69 0.22 2.61
C ALA A 148 18.60 0.89 3.47
N ARG A 149 18.01 0.17 4.40
CA ARG A 149 17.00 0.69 5.34
C ARG A 149 17.55 1.81 6.23
N ARG A 150 18.77 1.67 6.79
CA ARG A 150 19.43 2.73 7.58
C ARG A 150 19.70 3.99 6.75
N ALA A 151 20.22 3.82 5.53
CA ALA A 151 20.47 4.95 4.62
C ALA A 151 19.16 5.67 4.24
N LEU A 152 18.10 4.92 3.97
CA LEU A 152 16.77 5.46 3.70
C LEU A 152 16.28 6.35 4.85
N PHE A 153 16.27 5.85 6.09
CA PHE A 153 15.81 6.60 7.25
C PHE A 153 16.67 7.82 7.55
N ALA A 154 18.00 7.73 7.39
CA ALA A 154 18.89 8.88 7.54
C ALA A 154 18.54 9.98 6.53
N ARG A 155 18.31 9.62 5.25
CA ARG A 155 17.91 10.57 4.20
C ARG A 155 16.54 11.20 4.48
N LEU A 156 15.56 10.39 4.83
CA LEU A 156 14.18 10.85 5.02
C LEU A 156 14.02 11.64 6.32
N GLY A 157 14.76 11.31 7.38
CA GLY A 157 14.69 12.00 8.67
C GLY A 157 15.31 13.38 8.67
N ALA A 158 16.31 13.63 7.81
CA ALA A 158 17.11 14.85 7.84
C ALA A 158 16.35 16.18 7.64
N SER A 159 15.15 16.13 7.04
CA SER A 159 14.37 17.35 6.70
C SER A 159 12.90 17.29 7.08
N ALA A 160 12.47 16.30 7.87
CA ALA A 160 11.10 16.23 8.38
C ALA A 160 11.02 16.89 9.76
N GLN A 161 9.98 17.68 9.98
CA GLN A 161 9.69 18.20 11.33
C GLN A 161 8.82 17.18 12.09
N ARG A 162 7.83 16.60 11.42
CA ARG A 162 6.95 15.57 11.97
C ARG A 162 6.60 14.55 10.90
N ALA A 163 7.21 13.37 10.98
CA ALA A 163 6.96 12.29 10.05
C ALA A 163 5.99 11.25 10.61
N VAL A 164 5.11 10.75 9.76
CA VAL A 164 4.30 9.55 9.99
C VAL A 164 4.95 8.41 9.22
N VAL A 165 5.18 7.29 9.88
CA VAL A 165 5.64 6.05 9.25
C VAL A 165 4.50 5.05 9.23
N LEU A 166 4.10 4.64 8.04
CA LEU A 166 3.06 3.61 7.84
C LEU A 166 3.72 2.26 7.54
N THR A 167 3.19 1.22 8.18
CA THR A 167 3.59 -0.16 7.93
C THR A 167 2.35 -1.04 7.89
N GLU A 168 1.86 -1.36 6.70
CA GLU A 168 0.70 -2.22 6.53
C GLU A 168 1.10 -3.57 5.94
N GLY A 169 1.22 -4.59 6.79
CA GLY A 169 1.58 -5.95 6.37
C GLY A 169 3.08 -6.20 6.15
N LEU A 170 3.96 -5.23 6.46
CA LEU A 170 5.42 -5.38 6.27
C LEU A 170 6.06 -6.31 7.31
N LEU A 171 5.73 -6.11 8.59
CA LEU A 171 6.51 -6.70 9.70
C LEU A 171 6.52 -8.24 9.70
N VAL A 172 5.50 -8.86 9.10
CA VAL A 172 5.42 -10.32 8.98
C VAL A 172 6.44 -10.92 8.00
N TYR A 173 7.06 -10.09 7.16
CA TYR A 173 8.07 -10.48 6.18
C TYR A 173 9.50 -10.17 6.62
N LEU A 174 9.67 -9.39 7.68
CA LEU A 174 10.98 -9.07 8.24
C LEU A 174 11.35 -10.14 9.27
N MET A 175 12.48 -10.81 9.04
CA MET A 175 13.03 -11.75 10.03
C MET A 175 13.57 -10.95 11.23
N PRO A 176 13.32 -11.40 12.48
CA PRO A 176 14.01 -10.82 13.63
C PRO A 176 15.52 -11.08 13.50
N GLU A 177 16.32 -10.09 13.79
CA GLU A 177 17.78 -10.21 13.92
C GLU A 177 18.15 -10.84 15.26
#